data_f8312cd9c0aa720ad790f78283995e47
#
_entry.id   f8312cd9c0aa720ad790f78283995e47
#
_cell.length_a   1.000
_cell.length_b   1.000
_cell.length_c   1.000
_cell.angle_alpha   90.00
_cell.angle_beta   90.00
_cell.angle_gamma   90.00
#
_symmetry.space_group_name_H-M   'P 1'
#
loop_
_entity.id
_entity.type
_entity.pdbx_description
1 polymer ?
#
loop_
_entity_poly.entity_id
_entity_poly.type
_entity_poly.pdbx_seq_one_letter_code
_entity_poly.pdbx_strand_id
1 'polypeptide(L)'
;YRAIAARACYSTRMTGLEESTWIVSLLAVLLLLVAWFVYRRFFRGGNSLEKALADISYQRIEALVIPSADEGEIQVDQLLLTSNGLLIIEVKDVQGAVFGGDKLQDWTVIAKDRRYTFPNPQPALYDRIAAVRQIIRQVPVAGRVVFMDGAEFAKGTPSLVCNIEQLVAEFGEPDKNAAKFKVEAFKPHWELIQKAASQKNAAHSES
;
A
#
# COMPACT_ATOMS: atom_id res chain seq x y z
N TYR A 1 -56.97 38.07 -40.74
CA TYR A 1 -55.74 38.75 -40.22
C TYR A 1 -55.40 38.44 -38.76
N ARG A 2 -56.22 37.63 -38.03
CA ARG A 2 -55.92 37.29 -36.59
C ARG A 2 -55.30 35.92 -36.36
N ALA A 3 -55.07 35.13 -37.36
CA ALA A 3 -54.55 33.74 -37.20
C ALA A 3 -53.03 33.58 -37.43
N ILE A 4 -52.34 34.61 -37.87
CA ILE A 4 -50.89 34.52 -38.18
C ILE A 4 -50.01 34.96 -36.99
N ALA A 5 -50.56 35.77 -36.04
CA ALA A 5 -49.77 36.25 -34.92
C ALA A 5 -49.61 35.22 -33.78
N ALA A 6 -50.44 34.17 -33.71
CA ALA A 6 -50.37 33.16 -32.65
C ALA A 6 -49.32 32.06 -32.87
N ARG A 7 -48.83 31.88 -34.10
CA ARG A 7 -47.83 30.86 -34.44
C ARG A 7 -46.39 31.33 -34.24
N ALA A 8 -46.13 32.61 -34.28
CA ALA A 8 -44.76 33.15 -34.08
C ALA A 8 -44.32 33.19 -32.62
N CYS A 9 -45.26 33.23 -31.66
CA CYS A 9 -44.91 33.31 -30.23
C CYS A 9 -44.69 31.96 -29.57
N TYR A 10 -45.02 30.82 -30.24
CA TYR A 10 -44.81 29.47 -29.67
C TYR A 10 -43.44 28.87 -30.06
N SER A 11 -42.83 29.37 -31.12
CA SER A 11 -41.54 28.86 -31.63
C SER A 11 -40.31 29.36 -30.86
N THR A 12 -40.43 30.54 -30.22
CA THR A 12 -39.27 31.16 -29.53
C THR A 12 -39.06 30.63 -28.08
N ARG A 13 -40.01 29.86 -27.53
CA ARG A 13 -39.93 29.36 -26.18
C ARG A 13 -39.34 27.94 -26.08
N MET A 14 -39.25 27.22 -27.17
CA MET A 14 -38.73 25.83 -27.18
C MET A 14 -37.21 25.75 -27.38
N THR A 15 -36.58 26.76 -27.97
CA THR A 15 -35.13 26.73 -28.24
C THR A 15 -34.28 26.96 -26.99
N GLY A 16 -34.78 27.67 -25.99
CA GLY A 16 -34.03 27.93 -24.73
C GLY A 16 -33.99 26.76 -23.77
N LEU A 17 -34.91 25.80 -23.88
CA LEU A 17 -34.95 24.62 -23.00
C LEU A 17 -34.05 23.49 -23.53
N GLU A 18 -33.84 23.39 -24.81
CA GLU A 18 -32.93 22.40 -25.40
C GLU A 18 -31.48 22.76 -25.17
N GLU A 19 -31.09 24.03 -25.29
CA GLU A 19 -29.71 24.46 -25.02
C GLU A 19 -29.29 24.24 -23.56
N SER A 20 -30.20 24.43 -22.61
CA SER A 20 -29.89 24.20 -21.18
C SER A 20 -29.74 22.71 -20.83
N THR A 21 -30.46 21.82 -21.53
CA THR A 21 -30.36 20.35 -21.26
C THR A 21 -29.05 19.76 -21.73
N TRP A 22 -28.47 20.26 -22.82
CA TRP A 22 -27.15 19.83 -23.29
C TRP A 22 -26.03 20.27 -22.35
N ILE A 23 -26.09 21.49 -21.81
CA ILE A 23 -25.12 22.00 -20.84
C ILE A 23 -25.18 21.18 -19.53
N VAL A 24 -26.37 20.89 -19.02
CA VAL A 24 -26.56 20.08 -17.82
C VAL A 24 -26.04 18.65 -18.04
N SER A 25 -26.29 18.07 -19.23
CA SER A 25 -25.80 16.73 -19.55
C SER A 25 -24.28 16.68 -19.64
N LEU A 26 -23.63 17.69 -20.24
CA LEU A 26 -22.18 17.80 -20.31
C LEU A 26 -21.55 17.98 -18.92
N LEU A 27 -22.14 18.79 -18.06
CA LEU A 27 -21.71 18.96 -16.68
C LEU A 27 -21.84 17.66 -15.87
N ALA A 28 -22.92 16.92 -16.04
CA ALA A 28 -23.11 15.63 -15.39
C ALA A 28 -22.05 14.59 -15.83
N VAL A 29 -21.77 14.52 -17.13
CA VAL A 29 -20.72 13.63 -17.67
C VAL A 29 -19.34 14.05 -17.15
N LEU A 30 -19.04 15.35 -17.12
CA LEU A 30 -17.78 15.86 -16.58
C LEU A 30 -17.63 15.51 -15.10
N LEU A 31 -18.67 15.66 -14.29
CA LEU A 31 -18.66 15.29 -12.86
C LEU A 31 -18.47 13.78 -12.69
N LEU A 32 -19.09 12.95 -13.49
CA LEU A 32 -18.89 11.49 -13.48
C LEU A 32 -17.45 11.11 -13.86
N LEU A 33 -16.87 11.77 -14.86
CA LEU A 33 -15.48 11.55 -15.24
C LEU A 33 -14.50 11.98 -14.16
N VAL A 34 -14.75 13.12 -13.51
CA VAL A 34 -13.94 13.59 -12.37
C VAL A 34 -14.07 12.63 -11.18
N ALA A 35 -15.30 12.23 -10.83
CA ALA A 35 -15.55 11.27 -9.77
C ALA A 35 -14.88 9.91 -10.06
N TRP A 36 -14.99 9.43 -11.30
CA TRP A 36 -14.31 8.20 -11.74
C TRP A 36 -12.78 8.33 -11.70
N PHE A 37 -12.23 9.48 -12.12
CA PHE A 37 -10.79 9.75 -12.06
C PHE A 37 -10.29 9.81 -10.61
N VAL A 38 -11.02 10.49 -9.72
CA VAL A 38 -10.73 10.56 -8.29
C VAL A 38 -10.82 9.17 -7.65
N TYR A 39 -11.90 8.43 -7.92
CA TYR A 39 -12.05 7.05 -7.46
C TYR A 39 -10.90 6.17 -7.91
N ARG A 40 -10.55 6.20 -9.21
CA ARG A 40 -9.43 5.44 -9.76
C ARG A 40 -8.09 5.83 -9.14
N ARG A 41 -7.88 7.12 -8.83
CA ARG A 41 -6.64 7.65 -8.27
C ARG A 41 -6.44 7.28 -6.80
N PHE A 42 -7.51 7.33 -6.00
CA PHE A 42 -7.44 7.14 -4.55
C PHE A 42 -7.73 5.71 -4.07
N PHE A 43 -8.60 4.97 -4.76
CA PHE A 43 -9.06 3.66 -4.29
C PHE A 43 -8.37 2.47 -4.96
N ARG A 44 -7.72 2.64 -6.09
CA ARG A 44 -7.17 1.51 -6.84
C ARG A 44 -5.85 0.98 -6.23
N GLY A 45 -5.02 1.83 -5.66
CA GLY A 45 -3.75 1.43 -5.07
C GLY A 45 -3.91 0.63 -3.78
N GLY A 46 -4.78 1.09 -2.87
CA GLY A 46 -5.01 0.40 -1.59
C GLY A 46 -5.61 -0.99 -1.75
N ASN A 47 -6.59 -1.13 -2.63
CA ASN A 47 -7.24 -2.42 -2.89
C ASN A 47 -6.28 -3.44 -3.54
N SER A 48 -5.32 -3.01 -4.35
CA SER A 48 -4.35 -3.92 -4.96
C SER A 48 -3.33 -4.44 -3.96
N LEU A 49 -2.86 -3.60 -3.03
CA LEU A 49 -1.95 -4.00 -1.95
C LEU A 49 -2.64 -4.97 -0.99
N GLU A 50 -3.82 -4.62 -0.48
CA GLU A 50 -4.56 -5.48 0.45
C GLU A 50 -4.85 -6.86 -0.16
N LYS A 51 -5.23 -6.91 -1.42
CA LYS A 51 -5.40 -8.16 -2.14
C LYS A 51 -4.10 -8.95 -2.25
N ALA A 52 -3.00 -8.29 -2.63
CA ALA A 52 -1.69 -8.93 -2.73
C ALA A 52 -1.24 -9.49 -1.37
N LEU A 53 -1.40 -8.72 -0.27
CA LEU A 53 -1.06 -9.19 1.08
C LEU A 53 -1.93 -10.38 1.50
N ALA A 54 -3.23 -10.38 1.19
CA ALA A 54 -4.12 -11.50 1.45
C ALA A 54 -3.76 -12.75 0.63
N ASP A 55 -3.28 -12.57 -0.59
CA ASP A 55 -2.88 -13.68 -1.46
C ASP A 55 -1.59 -14.36 -0.99
N ILE A 56 -0.63 -13.63 -0.42
CA ILE A 56 0.68 -14.15 0.01
C ILE A 56 0.73 -14.55 1.48
N SER A 57 -0.23 -14.11 2.32
CA SER A 57 -0.21 -14.37 3.76
C SER A 57 -1.28 -15.35 4.22
N TYR A 58 -0.98 -16.07 5.29
CA TYR A 58 -1.91 -16.91 6.04
C TYR A 58 -2.39 -16.25 7.32
N GLN A 59 -1.54 -15.42 7.93
CA GLN A 59 -1.87 -14.57 9.08
C GLN A 59 -1.12 -13.24 8.94
N ARG A 60 -1.66 -12.18 9.55
CA ARG A 60 -1.10 -10.83 9.51
C ARG A 60 -1.26 -10.16 10.88
N ILE A 61 -0.23 -9.43 11.29
CA ILE A 61 -0.27 -8.50 12.43
C ILE A 61 0.12 -7.12 11.91
N GLU A 62 -0.64 -6.13 12.29
CA GLU A 62 -0.37 -4.72 11.99
C GLU A 62 0.06 -3.98 13.26
N ALA A 63 0.91 -2.97 13.08
CA ALA A 63 1.39 -2.12 14.17
C ALA A 63 1.97 -2.91 15.37
N LEU A 64 2.79 -3.93 15.06
CA LEU A 64 3.44 -4.76 16.07
C LEU A 64 4.57 -3.98 16.72
N VAL A 65 4.58 -3.93 18.07
CA VAL A 65 5.69 -3.38 18.86
C VAL A 65 6.40 -4.53 19.56
N ILE A 66 7.72 -4.63 19.35
CA ILE A 66 8.57 -5.66 19.94
C ILE A 66 9.78 -5.04 20.65
N PRO A 67 10.35 -5.71 21.66
CA PRO A 67 11.56 -5.24 22.30
C PRO A 67 12.76 -5.26 21.33
N SER A 68 13.58 -4.21 21.39
CA SER A 68 14.88 -4.14 20.73
C SER A 68 16.00 -4.70 21.63
N ALA A 69 17.14 -5.02 21.00
CA ALA A 69 18.34 -5.47 21.75
C ALA A 69 18.89 -4.41 22.73
N ASP A 70 18.68 -3.13 22.43
CA ASP A 70 19.22 -1.99 23.17
C ASP A 70 18.21 -1.39 24.18
N GLU A 71 17.40 -2.23 24.83
CA GLU A 71 16.34 -1.84 25.78
C GLU A 71 15.26 -0.89 25.19
N GLY A 72 15.26 -0.68 23.89
CA GLY A 72 14.29 0.12 23.16
C GLY A 72 13.10 -0.68 22.65
N GLU A 73 12.30 -0.02 21.84
CA GLU A 73 11.14 -0.59 21.14
C GLU A 73 11.31 -0.44 19.63
N ILE A 74 10.95 -1.47 18.90
CA ILE A 74 10.91 -1.44 17.44
C ILE A 74 9.47 -1.67 17.00
N GLN A 75 8.97 -0.71 16.25
CA GLN A 75 7.67 -0.83 15.59
C GLN A 75 7.83 -1.50 14.23
N VAL A 76 7.02 -2.52 14.00
CA VAL A 76 6.89 -3.23 12.72
C VAL A 76 5.50 -2.93 12.17
N ASP A 77 5.43 -2.25 11.03
CA ASP A 77 4.16 -1.80 10.47
C ASP A 77 3.26 -2.96 10.07
N GLN A 78 3.84 -3.95 9.39
CA GLN A 78 3.14 -5.17 9.00
C GLN A 78 4.08 -6.37 9.08
N LEU A 79 3.63 -7.42 9.76
CA LEU A 79 4.26 -8.73 9.82
C LEU A 79 3.31 -9.77 9.26
N LEU A 80 3.77 -10.55 8.30
CA LEU A 80 3.01 -11.57 7.60
C LEU A 80 3.59 -12.95 7.88
N LEU A 81 2.71 -13.93 8.08
CA LEU A 81 3.06 -15.35 8.04
C LEU A 81 2.84 -15.85 6.61
N THR A 82 3.91 -16.25 5.94
CA THR A 82 3.90 -16.76 4.56
C THR A 82 4.35 -18.23 4.51
N SER A 83 4.24 -18.86 3.36
CA SER A 83 4.79 -20.21 3.13
C SER A 83 6.33 -20.26 3.18
N ASN A 84 7.00 -19.13 3.06
CA ASN A 84 8.46 -19.00 3.06
C ASN A 84 9.03 -18.54 4.41
N GLY A 85 8.18 -18.37 5.44
CA GLY A 85 8.54 -17.85 6.74
C GLY A 85 7.83 -16.54 7.08
N LEU A 86 8.47 -15.70 7.87
CA LEU A 86 7.93 -14.40 8.26
C LEU A 86 8.41 -13.30 7.30
N LEU A 87 7.51 -12.43 6.93
CA LEU A 87 7.77 -11.31 6.04
C LEU A 87 7.35 -9.99 6.67
N ILE A 88 8.31 -9.07 6.80
CA ILE A 88 8.08 -7.70 7.25
C ILE A 88 7.85 -6.83 6.02
N ILE A 89 6.76 -6.08 6.02
CA ILE A 89 6.41 -5.15 4.95
C ILE A 89 6.44 -3.72 5.48
N GLU A 90 7.15 -2.87 4.77
CA GLU A 90 7.08 -1.41 4.92
C GLU A 90 6.56 -0.82 3.60
N VAL A 91 5.45 -0.07 3.66
CA VAL A 91 4.81 0.50 2.47
C VAL A 91 5.22 1.94 2.28
N LYS A 92 5.57 2.31 1.05
CA LYS A 92 5.88 3.68 0.66
C LYS A 92 4.98 4.12 -0.50
N ASP A 93 4.11 5.07 -0.23
CA ASP A 93 3.32 5.75 -1.27
C ASP A 93 4.04 7.00 -1.75
N VAL A 94 4.80 6.84 -2.83
CA VAL A 94 5.65 7.88 -3.40
C VAL A 94 5.31 8.03 -4.87
N GLN A 95 5.19 9.29 -5.33
CA GLN A 95 4.86 9.60 -6.72
C GLN A 95 6.02 10.33 -7.38
N GLY A 96 6.58 9.77 -8.46
CA GLY A 96 7.63 10.36 -9.27
C GLY A 96 8.91 9.52 -9.37
N ALA A 97 9.96 10.15 -9.92
CA ALA A 97 11.26 9.50 -10.09
C ALA A 97 12.01 9.43 -8.75
N VAL A 98 12.33 8.21 -8.32
CA VAL A 98 13.07 7.92 -7.08
C VAL A 98 14.53 7.68 -7.41
N PHE A 99 15.40 8.47 -6.79
CA PHE A 99 16.85 8.30 -6.81
C PHE A 99 17.28 7.70 -5.48
N GLY A 100 17.24 6.38 -5.40
CA GLY A 100 17.61 5.59 -4.24
C GLY A 100 18.74 4.61 -4.57
N GLY A 101 19.32 4.02 -3.54
CA GLY A 101 20.35 3.02 -3.66
C GLY A 101 20.76 2.44 -2.31
N ASP A 102 21.29 1.23 -2.28
CA ASP A 102 21.61 0.49 -1.06
C ASP A 102 22.58 1.24 -0.13
N LYS A 103 23.51 2.00 -0.70
CA LYS A 103 24.56 2.71 0.03
C LYS A 103 24.25 4.18 0.33
N LEU A 104 23.12 4.69 -0.14
CA LEU A 104 22.74 6.09 0.07
C LEU A 104 22.04 6.21 1.43
N GLN A 105 22.38 7.26 2.19
CA GLN A 105 21.71 7.56 3.45
C GLN A 105 20.31 8.12 3.22
N ASP A 106 20.19 9.01 2.23
CA ASP A 106 18.94 9.64 1.86
C ASP A 106 18.57 9.34 0.42
N TRP A 107 17.28 9.15 0.18
CA TRP A 107 16.72 8.99 -1.15
C TRP A 107 15.99 10.25 -1.57
N THR A 108 16.11 10.61 -2.84
CA THR A 108 15.48 11.81 -3.41
C THR A 108 14.35 11.40 -4.33
N VAL A 109 13.23 12.09 -4.20
CA VAL A 109 12.09 12.00 -5.11
C VAL A 109 11.96 13.27 -5.91
N ILE A 110 11.81 13.13 -7.22
CA ILE A 110 11.48 14.22 -8.14
C ILE A 110 10.07 13.94 -8.67
N ALA A 111 9.09 14.62 -8.10
CA ALA A 111 7.72 14.70 -8.63
C ALA A 111 7.61 15.92 -9.56
N LYS A 112 6.49 16.04 -10.29
CA LYS A 112 6.30 17.10 -11.32
C LYS A 112 6.80 18.48 -10.92
N ASP A 113 6.45 18.95 -9.70
CA ASP A 113 6.73 20.32 -9.24
C ASP A 113 7.49 20.35 -7.89
N ARG A 114 7.86 19.19 -7.37
CA ARG A 114 8.49 19.09 -6.03
C ARG A 114 9.65 18.14 -6.04
N ARG A 115 10.71 18.54 -5.35
CA ARG A 115 11.81 17.66 -4.99
C ARG A 115 11.88 17.57 -3.46
N TYR A 116 11.93 16.35 -2.94
CA TYR A 116 12.11 16.12 -1.51
C TYR A 116 12.99 14.91 -1.28
N THR A 117 13.54 14.80 -0.08
CA THR A 117 14.36 13.68 0.36
C THR A 117 13.72 13.00 1.56
N PHE A 118 14.00 11.72 1.73
CA PHE A 118 13.66 10.96 2.92
C PHE A 118 14.77 9.95 3.21
N PRO A 119 14.95 9.53 4.49
CA PRO A 119 15.96 8.56 4.87
C PRO A 119 15.77 7.23 4.13
N ASN A 120 16.88 6.58 3.78
CA ASN A 120 16.85 5.23 3.23
C ASN A 120 16.10 4.29 4.19
N PRO A 121 15.00 3.64 3.77
CA PRO A 121 14.22 2.78 4.66
C PRO A 121 14.89 1.43 4.96
N GLN A 122 15.89 1.02 4.19
CA GLN A 122 16.49 -0.31 4.31
C GLN A 122 17.23 -0.56 5.64
N PRO A 123 18.02 0.38 6.21
CA PRO A 123 18.63 0.18 7.52
C PRO A 123 17.60 -0.11 8.62
N ALA A 124 16.54 0.69 8.71
CA ALA A 124 15.47 0.46 9.69
C ALA A 124 14.75 -0.88 9.47
N LEU A 125 14.59 -1.32 8.21
CA LEU A 125 14.04 -2.63 7.90
C LEU A 125 14.97 -3.76 8.33
N TYR A 126 16.30 -3.62 8.17
CA TYR A 126 17.27 -4.58 8.70
C TYR A 126 17.20 -4.71 10.23
N ASP A 127 17.04 -3.59 10.95
CA ASP A 127 16.88 -3.59 12.40
C ASP A 127 15.61 -4.33 12.83
N ARG A 128 14.50 -4.12 12.12
CA ARG A 128 13.23 -4.86 12.34
C ARG A 128 13.40 -6.37 12.09
N ILE A 129 14.09 -6.74 11.01
CA ILE A 129 14.40 -8.15 10.73
C ILE A 129 15.25 -8.75 11.82
N ALA A 130 16.28 -8.03 12.31
CA ALA A 130 17.15 -8.48 13.38
C ALA A 130 16.38 -8.68 14.70
N ALA A 131 15.51 -7.74 15.07
CA ALA A 131 14.69 -7.82 16.26
C ALA A 131 13.72 -9.03 16.23
N VAL A 132 13.05 -9.27 15.11
CA VAL A 132 12.18 -10.45 14.95
C VAL A 132 13.02 -11.74 15.04
N ARG A 133 14.20 -11.80 14.44
CA ARG A 133 15.11 -12.96 14.51
C ARG A 133 15.65 -13.25 15.92
N GLN A 134 15.70 -12.26 16.80
CA GLN A 134 16.07 -12.48 18.21
C GLN A 134 14.99 -13.24 18.97
N ILE A 135 13.72 -12.99 18.66
CA ILE A 135 12.58 -13.68 19.27
C ILE A 135 12.45 -15.09 18.69
N ILE A 136 12.67 -15.25 17.38
CA ILE A 136 12.53 -16.53 16.67
C ILE A 136 13.78 -16.84 15.84
N ARG A 137 14.45 -17.95 16.16
CA ARG A 137 15.75 -18.30 15.54
C ARG A 137 15.65 -19.34 14.41
N GLN A 138 14.53 -20.07 14.33
CA GLN A 138 14.41 -21.26 13.49
C GLN A 138 13.52 -21.04 12.26
N VAL A 139 13.00 -19.84 12.04
CA VAL A 139 12.13 -19.50 10.92
C VAL A 139 12.81 -18.44 10.07
N PRO A 140 12.81 -18.57 8.74
CA PRO A 140 13.28 -17.52 7.86
C PRO A 140 12.51 -16.22 8.09
N VAL A 141 13.21 -15.09 8.17
CA VAL A 141 12.62 -13.76 8.27
C VAL A 141 13.16 -12.92 7.12
N ALA A 142 12.26 -12.46 6.29
CA ALA A 142 12.54 -11.54 5.18
C ALA A 142 11.90 -10.17 5.45
N GLY A 143 12.32 -9.16 4.71
CA GLY A 143 11.70 -7.84 4.70
C GLY A 143 11.67 -7.25 3.31
N ARG A 144 10.63 -6.47 3.00
CA ARG A 144 10.51 -5.72 1.75
C ARG A 144 9.94 -4.34 2.01
N VAL A 145 10.52 -3.37 1.31
CA VAL A 145 9.95 -2.03 1.17
C VAL A 145 9.13 -2.02 -0.11
N VAL A 146 7.83 -1.98 0.02
CA VAL A 146 6.89 -2.02 -1.10
C VAL A 146 6.55 -0.61 -1.52
N PHE A 147 6.94 -0.24 -2.73
CA PHE A 147 6.54 1.03 -3.32
C PHE A 147 5.24 0.86 -4.10
N MET A 148 4.29 1.76 -3.82
CA MET A 148 3.02 1.81 -4.52
C MET A 148 3.19 2.30 -5.95
N ASP A 149 2.16 2.09 -6.77
CA ASP A 149 2.13 2.56 -8.16
C ASP A 149 2.40 4.07 -8.25
N GLY A 150 3.31 4.44 -9.14
CA GLY A 150 3.71 5.83 -9.36
C GLY A 150 5.14 6.16 -8.93
N ALA A 151 5.84 5.26 -8.25
CA ALA A 151 7.27 5.38 -7.99
C ALA A 151 8.09 4.75 -9.12
N GLU A 152 9.02 5.49 -9.68
CA GLU A 152 9.92 5.03 -10.75
C GLU A 152 11.38 5.12 -10.31
N PHE A 153 12.08 4.00 -10.22
CA PHE A 153 13.50 3.98 -9.84
C PHE A 153 14.38 4.23 -11.06
N ALA A 154 14.91 5.46 -11.18
CA ALA A 154 15.64 5.92 -12.35
C ALA A 154 17.03 5.25 -12.54
N LYS A 155 17.63 4.68 -11.47
CA LYS A 155 18.96 4.06 -11.49
C LYS A 155 18.97 2.59 -11.06
N GLY A 156 17.85 1.90 -11.24
CA GLY A 156 17.64 0.54 -10.76
C GLY A 156 17.06 0.47 -9.36
N THR A 157 16.41 -0.65 -9.07
CA THR A 157 15.71 -0.90 -7.80
C THR A 157 16.70 -1.39 -6.74
N PRO A 158 16.74 -0.78 -5.53
CA PRO A 158 17.56 -1.27 -4.43
C PRO A 158 17.16 -2.68 -3.96
N SER A 159 18.06 -3.37 -3.23
CA SER A 159 17.96 -4.82 -2.97
C SER A 159 16.72 -5.27 -2.18
N LEU A 160 16.21 -4.45 -1.26
CA LEU A 160 15.01 -4.78 -0.46
C LEU A 160 13.73 -4.13 -0.97
N VAL A 161 13.80 -3.43 -2.09
CA VAL A 161 12.67 -2.71 -2.69
C VAL A 161 11.98 -3.57 -3.74
N CYS A 162 10.68 -3.55 -3.72
CA CYS A 162 9.85 -4.17 -4.76
C CYS A 162 8.56 -3.38 -4.99
N ASN A 163 7.89 -3.65 -6.09
CA ASN A 163 6.50 -3.28 -6.32
C ASN A 163 5.56 -4.43 -5.91
N ILE A 164 4.26 -4.20 -5.99
CA ILE A 164 3.24 -5.20 -5.60
C ILE A 164 3.35 -6.48 -6.45
N GLU A 165 3.61 -6.37 -7.76
CA GLU A 165 3.72 -7.51 -8.66
C GLU A 165 4.93 -8.38 -8.32
N GLN A 166 6.07 -7.75 -8.06
CA GLN A 166 7.29 -8.42 -7.63
C GLN A 166 7.12 -9.10 -6.27
N LEU A 167 6.43 -8.45 -5.33
CA LEU A 167 6.11 -9.02 -4.03
C LEU A 167 5.29 -10.31 -4.16
N VAL A 168 4.23 -10.29 -4.97
CA VAL A 168 3.40 -11.48 -5.23
C VAL A 168 4.18 -12.55 -5.98
N ALA A 169 5.03 -12.18 -6.93
CA ALA A 169 5.86 -13.13 -7.66
C ALA A 169 6.89 -13.84 -6.76
N GLU A 170 7.44 -13.13 -5.75
CA GLU A 170 8.44 -13.68 -4.84
C GLU A 170 7.83 -14.51 -3.70
N PHE A 171 6.71 -14.08 -3.13
CA PHE A 171 6.10 -14.68 -1.93
C PHE A 171 4.77 -15.38 -2.19
N GLY A 172 4.20 -15.24 -3.37
CA GLY A 172 2.98 -15.94 -3.77
C GLY A 172 3.19 -17.44 -3.87
N GLU A 173 2.26 -18.21 -3.35
CA GLU A 173 2.30 -19.67 -3.40
C GLU A 173 1.20 -20.16 -4.33
N PRO A 174 1.55 -20.79 -5.46
CA PRO A 174 0.54 -21.30 -6.41
C PRO A 174 -0.24 -22.48 -5.86
N ASP A 175 0.35 -23.28 -4.96
CA ASP A 175 -0.31 -24.41 -4.30
C ASP A 175 -0.45 -24.16 -2.80
N LYS A 176 -1.57 -23.57 -2.41
CA LYS A 176 -1.90 -23.29 -0.99
C LYS A 176 -2.01 -24.55 -0.14
N ASN A 177 -2.30 -25.73 -0.71
CA ASN A 177 -2.39 -26.97 0.04
C ASN A 177 -1.00 -27.52 0.37
N ALA A 178 -0.07 -27.52 -0.58
CA ALA A 178 1.32 -27.92 -0.34
C ALA A 178 2.01 -26.98 0.68
N ALA A 179 1.70 -25.69 0.64
CA ALA A 179 2.22 -24.71 1.58
C ALA A 179 1.71 -24.87 3.01
N LYS A 180 0.54 -25.47 3.21
CA LYS A 180 -0.09 -25.61 4.52
C LYS A 180 0.80 -26.31 5.55
N PHE A 181 1.54 -27.32 5.15
CA PHE A 181 2.49 -28.02 6.04
C PHE A 181 3.64 -27.12 6.49
N LYS A 182 4.18 -26.28 5.60
CA LYS A 182 5.23 -25.33 5.94
C LYS A 182 4.72 -24.29 6.93
N VAL A 183 3.53 -23.75 6.68
CA VAL A 183 2.88 -22.76 7.54
C VAL A 183 2.57 -23.34 8.93
N GLU A 184 2.07 -24.56 9.02
CA GLU A 184 1.85 -25.24 10.30
C GLU A 184 3.15 -25.37 11.12
N ALA A 185 4.29 -25.64 10.47
CA ALA A 185 5.59 -25.69 11.15
C ALA A 185 6.02 -24.32 11.70
N PHE A 186 5.57 -23.21 11.10
CA PHE A 186 5.90 -21.85 11.53
C PHE A 186 4.94 -21.29 12.59
N LYS A 187 3.76 -21.87 12.79
CA LYS A 187 2.75 -21.40 13.75
C LYS A 187 3.26 -21.24 15.19
N PRO A 188 4.00 -22.19 15.79
CA PRO A 188 4.51 -22.00 17.16
C PRO A 188 5.39 -20.75 17.28
N HIS A 189 6.18 -20.45 16.28
CA HIS A 189 7.04 -19.26 16.25
C HIS A 189 6.23 -17.96 16.06
N TRP A 190 5.15 -18.02 15.28
CA TRP A 190 4.19 -16.93 15.15
C TRP A 190 3.52 -16.59 16.48
N GLU A 191 3.08 -17.60 17.24
CA GLU A 191 2.49 -17.43 18.57
C GLU A 191 3.47 -16.82 19.57
N LEU A 192 4.77 -17.15 19.49
CA LEU A 192 5.80 -16.52 20.32
C LEU A 192 5.90 -15.02 20.06
N ILE A 193 5.82 -14.58 18.80
CA ILE A 193 5.82 -13.15 18.46
C ILE A 193 4.57 -12.46 18.98
N GLN A 194 3.40 -13.07 18.80
CA GLN A 194 2.14 -12.53 19.32
C GLN A 194 2.19 -12.36 20.84
N LYS A 195 2.77 -13.34 21.54
CA LYS A 195 2.94 -13.28 23.00
C LYS A 195 3.91 -12.18 23.41
N ALA A 196 5.04 -12.02 22.73
CA ALA A 196 6.01 -10.96 23.00
C ALA A 196 5.40 -9.57 22.82
N ALA A 197 4.59 -9.37 21.79
CA ALA A 197 3.84 -8.14 21.55
C ALA A 197 2.79 -7.85 22.63
N SER A 198 2.03 -8.88 23.03
CA SER A 198 0.96 -8.74 24.01
C SER A 198 1.49 -8.42 25.41
N GLN A 199 2.62 -9.01 25.82
CA GLN A 199 3.26 -8.72 27.10
C GLN A 199 3.70 -7.26 27.20
N LYS A 200 4.17 -6.68 26.10
CA LYS A 200 4.62 -5.29 26.07
C LYS A 200 3.43 -4.31 26.13
N ASN A 201 2.34 -4.59 25.42
CA ASN A 201 1.13 -3.77 25.46
C ASN A 201 0.49 -3.75 26.87
N ALA A 202 0.55 -4.85 27.61
CA ALA A 202 0.09 -4.91 28.99
C ALA A 202 0.97 -4.05 29.91
N ALA A 203 2.30 -4.10 29.78
CA ALA A 203 3.22 -3.29 30.57
C ALA A 203 3.07 -1.78 30.34
N HIS A 204 2.66 -1.37 29.12
CA HIS A 204 2.44 0.04 28.76
C HIS A 204 1.09 0.59 29.30
N SER A 205 0.13 -0.28 29.58
CA SER A 205 -1.18 0.12 30.13
C SER A 205 -1.15 0.27 31.66
N GLU A 206 -0.09 -0.17 32.35
CA GLU A 206 0.09 -0.10 33.82
C GLU A 206 1.04 1.05 34.27
N SER A 207 1.65 1.77 33.32
CA SER A 207 2.52 2.92 33.57
C SER A 207 1.81 4.25 33.27
#